data_632121219dcb09dcaf2184d273a776af
#
_entry.id   632121219dcb09dcaf2184d273a776af
#
_cell.length_a   1.000
_cell.length_b   1.000
_cell.length_c   1.000
_cell.angle_alpha   90.00
_cell.angle_beta   90.00
_cell.angle_gamma   90.00
#
_symmetry.space_group_name_H-M   'P 1'
#
loop_
_entity.id
_entity.type
_entity.pdbx_description
1 polymer ?
#
loop_
_entity_poly.entity_id
_entity_poly.type
_entity_poly.pdbx_seq_one_letter_code
_entity_poly.pdbx_strand_id
1 'polypeptide(L)'
;MDTRRRKLLAVLAVALVLWFLPIPEGLTPPAWHIFAIFAATILGFILQPIAIGAMGFIGVTVAALTGTISVSDAISGYGNSTIWLIICAFLLSRGFIKSGLGRRIAFLIIQKIGRSSLTLGYAITASDFIISPATPSSTARAGGIVF
;
A
#
# COMPACT_ATOMS: atom_id res chain seq x y z
N MET A 1 12.19 -26.02 10.29
CA MET A 1 12.02 -24.63 10.75
C MET A 1 11.05 -23.97 9.77
N ASP A 2 9.95 -23.46 10.28
CA ASP A 2 8.83 -22.96 9.47
C ASP A 2 9.29 -21.77 8.59
N THR A 3 8.92 -21.74 7.32
CA THR A 3 9.32 -20.69 6.35
C THR A 3 9.04 -19.29 6.89
N ARG A 4 7.96 -19.13 7.65
CA ARG A 4 7.59 -17.89 8.32
C ARG A 4 8.63 -17.48 9.38
N ARG A 5 9.11 -18.42 10.18
CA ARG A 5 10.14 -18.16 11.21
C ARG A 5 11.46 -17.73 10.59
N ARG A 6 11.86 -18.36 9.48
CA ARG A 6 13.07 -17.98 8.73
C ARG A 6 12.99 -16.54 8.22
N LYS A 7 11.85 -16.13 7.68
CA LYS A 7 11.60 -14.76 7.20
C LYS A 7 11.66 -13.75 8.35
N LEU A 8 11.05 -14.05 9.48
CA LEU A 8 11.12 -13.19 10.67
C LEU A 8 12.56 -13.06 11.19
N LEU A 9 13.30 -14.16 11.27
CA LEU A 9 14.69 -14.15 11.69
C LEU A 9 15.56 -13.32 10.72
N ALA A 10 15.31 -13.39 9.41
CA ALA A 10 16.02 -12.58 8.43
C ALA A 10 15.78 -11.08 8.63
N VAL A 11 14.52 -10.67 8.87
CA VAL A 11 14.19 -9.27 9.15
C VAL A 11 14.85 -8.79 10.43
N LEU A 12 14.79 -9.59 11.51
CA LEU A 12 15.43 -9.26 12.77
C LEU A 12 16.96 -9.21 12.66
N ALA A 13 17.56 -10.15 11.93
CA ALA A 13 19.01 -10.17 11.71
C ALA A 13 19.47 -8.90 10.98
N VAL A 14 18.77 -8.49 9.93
CA VAL A 14 19.10 -7.25 9.20
C VAL A 14 18.91 -6.02 10.09
N ALA A 15 17.85 -5.97 10.90
CA ALA A 15 17.64 -4.87 11.85
C ALA A 15 18.81 -4.77 12.85
N LEU A 16 19.19 -5.89 13.46
CA LEU A 16 20.27 -5.93 14.46
C LEU A 16 21.64 -5.64 13.82
N VAL A 17 21.94 -6.23 12.67
CA VAL A 17 23.20 -5.98 11.97
C VAL A 17 23.34 -4.49 11.65
N LEU A 18 22.34 -3.87 11.04
CA LEU A 18 22.37 -2.45 10.71
C LEU A 18 22.42 -1.55 11.95
N TRP A 19 21.77 -1.95 13.03
CA TRP A 19 21.79 -1.21 14.29
C TRP A 19 23.16 -1.12 14.94
N PHE A 20 23.93 -2.20 14.89
CA PHE A 20 25.26 -2.28 15.50
C PHE A 20 26.41 -1.97 14.53
N LEU A 21 26.14 -1.74 13.25
CA LEU A 21 27.18 -1.32 12.33
C LEU A 21 27.71 0.08 12.68
N PRO A 22 29.02 0.34 12.44
CA PRO A 22 29.57 1.68 12.62
C PRO A 22 28.86 2.69 11.74
N ILE A 23 28.57 3.85 12.31
CA ILE A 23 27.85 4.93 11.67
C ILE A 23 28.73 5.52 10.56
N PRO A 24 28.26 5.61 9.31
CA PRO A 24 29.01 6.23 8.21
C PRO A 24 29.30 7.70 8.49
N GLU A 25 30.45 8.17 7.99
CA GLU A 25 30.82 9.57 8.09
C GLU A 25 29.74 10.48 7.47
N GLY A 26 29.34 11.52 8.21
CA GLY A 26 28.32 12.48 7.78
C GLY A 26 26.89 12.17 8.22
N LEU A 27 26.65 11.03 8.92
CA LEU A 27 25.33 10.70 9.47
C LEU A 27 25.30 10.88 11.00
N THR A 28 24.16 11.37 11.50
CA THR A 28 23.92 11.40 12.95
C THR A 28 23.45 10.04 13.46
N PRO A 29 23.73 9.66 14.72
CA PRO A 29 23.27 8.39 15.27
C PRO A 29 21.75 8.15 15.12
N PRO A 30 20.87 9.11 15.40
CA PRO A 30 19.43 8.93 15.17
C PRO A 30 19.07 8.66 13.71
N ALA A 31 19.73 9.34 12.76
CA ALA A 31 19.47 9.14 11.33
C ALA A 31 19.87 7.73 10.86
N TRP A 32 20.97 7.19 11.39
CA TRP A 32 21.38 5.83 11.08
C TRP A 32 20.44 4.78 11.67
N HIS A 33 20.00 4.97 12.91
CA HIS A 33 19.06 4.06 13.56
C HIS A 33 17.67 4.08 12.88
N ILE A 34 17.17 5.26 12.46
CA ILE A 34 15.96 5.33 11.64
C ILE A 34 16.13 4.54 10.33
N PHE A 35 17.26 4.70 9.65
CA PHE A 35 17.54 3.96 8.43
C PHE A 35 17.54 2.44 8.67
N ALA A 36 18.12 1.96 9.77
CA ALA A 36 18.13 0.55 10.13
C ALA A 36 16.71 -0.01 10.33
N ILE A 37 15.86 0.71 11.08
CA ILE A 37 14.45 0.34 11.30
C ILE A 37 13.67 0.36 9.97
N PHE A 38 13.88 1.39 9.17
CA PHE A 38 13.24 1.53 7.88
C PHE A 38 13.61 0.38 6.92
N ALA A 39 14.90 0.09 6.76
CA ALA A 39 15.39 -0.98 5.91
C ALA A 39 14.83 -2.36 6.35
N ALA A 40 14.83 -2.63 7.66
CA ALA A 40 14.23 -3.85 8.20
C ALA A 40 12.71 -3.93 7.95
N THR A 41 11.99 -2.81 8.06
CA THR A 41 10.55 -2.75 7.80
C THR A 41 10.25 -2.98 6.32
N ILE A 42 11.01 -2.38 5.41
CA ILE A 42 10.89 -2.62 3.96
C ILE A 42 11.17 -4.08 3.61
N LEU A 43 12.23 -4.67 4.18
CA LEU A 43 12.50 -6.09 4.01
C LEU A 43 11.34 -6.95 4.53
N GLY A 44 10.72 -6.55 5.64
CA GLY A 44 9.51 -7.18 6.17
C GLY A 44 8.32 -7.08 5.22
N PHE A 45 8.15 -5.97 4.51
CA PHE A 45 7.11 -5.82 3.47
C PHE A 45 7.36 -6.74 2.25
N ILE A 46 8.61 -6.94 1.87
CA ILE A 46 8.99 -7.82 0.76
C ILE A 46 8.81 -9.29 1.14
N LEU A 47 9.33 -9.69 2.28
CA LEU A 47 9.29 -11.09 2.74
C LEU A 47 7.90 -11.51 3.28
N GLN A 48 7.10 -10.56 3.74
CA GLN A 48 5.74 -10.77 4.29
C GLN A 48 5.66 -11.91 5.31
N PRO A 49 6.47 -11.90 6.38
CA PRO A 49 6.35 -12.90 7.44
C PRO A 49 5.05 -12.74 8.23
N ILE A 50 4.53 -11.51 8.29
CA ILE A 50 3.25 -11.11 8.89
C ILE A 50 2.52 -10.14 7.95
N ALA A 51 1.28 -9.79 8.27
CA ALA A 51 0.51 -8.83 7.48
C ALA A 51 1.26 -7.49 7.36
N ILE A 52 1.23 -6.88 6.15
CA ILE A 52 1.95 -5.63 5.83
C ILE A 52 1.63 -4.52 6.84
N GLY A 53 0.34 -4.33 7.17
CA GLY A 53 -0.07 -3.32 8.15
C GLY A 53 0.51 -3.55 9.55
N ALA A 54 0.58 -4.81 9.99
CA ALA A 54 1.20 -5.15 11.28
C ALA A 54 2.72 -4.88 11.25
N MET A 55 3.38 -5.17 10.13
CA MET A 55 4.80 -4.91 9.97
C MET A 55 5.12 -3.41 10.02
N GLY A 56 4.32 -2.59 9.33
CA GLY A 56 4.46 -1.12 9.37
C GLY A 56 4.21 -0.56 10.77
N PHE A 57 3.19 -1.06 11.47
CA PHE A 57 2.90 -0.65 12.84
C PHE A 57 4.04 -0.99 13.81
N ILE A 58 4.63 -2.19 13.70
CA ILE A 58 5.80 -2.59 14.46
C ILE A 58 6.99 -1.65 14.18
N GLY A 59 7.27 -1.33 12.91
CA GLY A 59 8.36 -0.42 12.53
C GLY A 59 8.22 0.96 13.18
N VAL A 60 7.03 1.57 13.09
CA VAL A 60 6.72 2.88 13.71
C VAL A 60 6.85 2.80 15.23
N THR A 61 6.31 1.73 15.84
CA THR A 61 6.39 1.53 17.30
C THR A 61 7.82 1.38 17.78
N VAL A 62 8.65 0.60 17.09
CA VAL A 62 10.07 0.45 17.43
C VAL A 62 10.80 1.78 17.30
N ALA A 63 10.55 2.55 16.23
CA ALA A 63 11.17 3.87 16.05
C ALA A 63 10.83 4.86 17.19
N ALA A 64 9.58 4.84 17.66
CA ALA A 64 9.15 5.66 18.79
C ALA A 64 9.74 5.17 20.13
N LEU A 65 9.72 3.86 20.38
CA LEU A 65 10.22 3.27 21.64
C LEU A 65 11.73 3.39 21.80
N THR A 66 12.48 3.33 20.70
CA THR A 66 13.95 3.53 20.72
C THR A 66 14.35 5.00 20.85
N GLY A 67 13.37 5.92 20.83
CA GLY A 67 13.63 7.36 20.88
C GLY A 67 14.29 7.92 19.63
N THR A 68 14.33 7.14 18.55
CA THR A 68 14.92 7.55 17.26
C THR A 68 14.13 8.68 16.62
N ILE A 69 12.80 8.68 16.82
CA ILE A 69 11.88 9.77 16.48
C ILE A 69 10.99 10.09 17.69
N SER A 70 10.47 11.30 17.74
CA SER A 70 9.49 11.65 18.78
C SER A 70 8.17 10.90 18.57
N VAL A 71 7.44 10.61 19.63
CA VAL A 71 6.12 9.98 19.53
C VAL A 71 5.18 10.82 18.67
N SER A 72 5.26 12.16 18.78
CA SER A 72 4.48 13.08 17.96
C SER A 72 4.78 12.92 16.47
N ASP A 73 6.06 12.80 16.10
CA ASP A 73 6.44 12.61 14.70
C ASP A 73 6.02 11.22 14.19
N ALA A 74 6.18 10.19 15.03
CA ALA A 74 5.78 8.82 14.70
C ALA A 74 4.28 8.72 14.33
N ILE A 75 3.42 9.48 15.01
CA ILE A 75 1.97 9.47 14.77
C ILE A 75 1.49 10.63 13.88
N SER A 76 2.37 11.54 13.47
CA SER A 76 2.01 12.71 12.64
C SER A 76 1.31 12.34 11.33
N GLY A 77 1.65 11.19 10.76
CA GLY A 77 0.99 10.65 9.58
C GLY A 77 -0.52 10.44 9.75
N TYR A 78 -0.99 10.14 10.96
CA TYR A 78 -2.42 9.97 11.23
C TYR A 78 -3.21 11.29 11.20
N GLY A 79 -2.53 12.42 11.37
CA GLY A 79 -3.13 13.77 11.23
C GLY A 79 -3.10 14.30 9.78
N ASN A 80 -2.48 13.60 8.84
CA ASN A 80 -2.31 14.08 7.48
C ASN A 80 -3.58 13.83 6.64
N SER A 81 -4.17 14.91 6.12
CA SER A 81 -5.40 14.86 5.30
C SER A 81 -5.24 14.01 4.04
N THR A 82 -4.06 14.01 3.41
CA THR A 82 -3.78 13.20 2.21
C THR A 82 -3.86 11.71 2.51
N ILE A 83 -3.33 11.27 3.67
CA ILE A 83 -3.41 9.87 4.10
C ILE A 83 -4.87 9.45 4.30
N TRP A 84 -5.68 10.28 4.96
CA TRP A 84 -7.11 10.03 5.14
C TRP A 84 -7.87 10.01 3.82
N LEU A 85 -7.54 10.90 2.88
CA LEU A 85 -8.12 10.88 1.54
C LEU A 85 -7.83 9.56 0.82
N ILE A 86 -6.59 9.07 0.89
CA ILE A 86 -6.20 7.78 0.31
C ILE A 86 -6.97 6.63 0.97
N ILE A 87 -7.05 6.61 2.31
CA ILE A 87 -7.78 5.57 3.05
C ILE A 87 -9.26 5.57 2.64
N CYS A 88 -9.92 6.74 2.61
CA CYS A 88 -11.31 6.87 2.17
C CYS A 88 -11.50 6.41 0.73
N ALA A 89 -10.58 6.77 -0.18
CA ALA A 89 -10.63 6.33 -1.57
C ALA A 89 -10.54 4.80 -1.69
N PHE A 90 -9.68 4.14 -0.91
CA PHE A 90 -9.61 2.68 -0.89
C PHE A 90 -10.87 2.02 -0.30
N LEU A 91 -11.44 2.59 0.76
CA LEU A 91 -12.67 2.08 1.35
C LEU A 91 -13.86 2.20 0.38
N LEU A 92 -14.01 3.36 -0.26
CA LEU A 92 -15.02 3.59 -1.29
C LEU A 92 -14.86 2.63 -2.47
N SER A 93 -13.62 2.50 -2.97
CA SER A 93 -13.29 1.56 -4.05
C SER A 93 -13.67 0.13 -3.71
N ARG A 94 -13.39 -0.30 -2.49
CA ARG A 94 -13.75 -1.65 -2.03
C ARG A 94 -15.27 -1.85 -1.95
N GLY A 95 -16.01 -0.83 -1.52
CA GLY A 95 -17.48 -0.82 -1.55
C GLY A 95 -18.01 -0.90 -2.99
N PHE A 96 -17.41 -0.13 -3.90
CA PHE A 96 -17.76 -0.09 -5.32
C PHE A 96 -17.55 -1.45 -6.02
N ILE A 97 -16.41 -2.10 -5.76
CA ILE A 97 -16.10 -3.44 -6.28
C ILE A 97 -17.06 -4.47 -5.70
N LYS A 98 -17.26 -4.46 -4.37
CA LYS A 98 -18.09 -5.44 -3.67
C LYS A 98 -19.57 -5.35 -4.05
N SER A 99 -20.08 -4.15 -4.33
CA SER A 99 -21.47 -3.94 -4.78
C SER A 99 -21.70 -4.31 -6.26
N GLY A 100 -20.64 -4.52 -7.02
CA GLY A 100 -20.71 -4.75 -8.46
C GLY A 100 -21.21 -3.55 -9.27
N LEU A 101 -21.21 -2.35 -8.68
CA LEU A 101 -21.72 -1.13 -9.32
C LEU A 101 -20.94 -0.78 -10.59
N GLY A 102 -19.61 -0.92 -10.56
CA GLY A 102 -18.78 -0.69 -11.74
C GLY A 102 -19.16 -1.57 -12.92
N ARG A 103 -19.39 -2.86 -12.65
CA ARG A 103 -19.83 -3.82 -13.68
C ARG A 103 -21.20 -3.47 -14.23
N ARG A 104 -22.15 -3.02 -13.40
CA ARG A 104 -23.49 -2.57 -13.86
C ARG A 104 -23.39 -1.34 -14.76
N ILE A 105 -22.58 -0.35 -14.40
CA ILE A 105 -22.36 0.85 -15.20
C ILE A 105 -21.71 0.47 -16.53
N ALA A 106 -20.67 -0.36 -16.54
CA ALA A 106 -20.02 -0.82 -17.76
C ALA A 106 -21.01 -1.53 -18.71
N PHE A 107 -21.82 -2.46 -18.20
CA PHE A 107 -22.84 -3.13 -19.02
C PHE A 107 -23.89 -2.20 -19.58
N LEU A 108 -24.36 -1.22 -18.83
CA LEU A 108 -25.32 -0.23 -19.33
C LEU A 108 -24.75 0.60 -20.48
N ILE A 109 -23.48 1.00 -20.39
CA ILE A 109 -22.78 1.75 -21.44
C ILE A 109 -22.59 0.87 -22.69
N ILE A 110 -22.12 -0.37 -22.50
CA ILE A 110 -21.89 -1.32 -23.57
C ILE A 110 -23.21 -1.65 -24.31
N GLN A 111 -24.31 -1.87 -23.59
CA GLN A 111 -25.62 -2.12 -24.20
C GLN A 111 -26.13 -0.96 -25.04
N LYS A 112 -25.86 0.28 -24.63
CA LYS A 112 -26.32 1.47 -25.38
C LYS A 112 -25.46 1.78 -26.60
N ILE A 113 -24.15 1.59 -26.53
CA ILE A 113 -23.19 2.09 -27.53
C ILE A 113 -22.49 0.96 -28.27
N GLY A 114 -22.30 -0.21 -27.65
CA GLY A 114 -21.45 -1.32 -28.14
C GLY A 114 -22.03 -2.16 -29.26
N ARG A 115 -22.57 -1.56 -30.30
CA ARG A 115 -23.21 -2.28 -31.44
C ARG A 115 -22.25 -2.80 -32.49
N SER A 116 -21.02 -2.34 -32.55
CA SER A 116 -19.95 -2.78 -33.44
C SER A 116 -18.63 -2.90 -32.70
N SER A 117 -17.62 -3.59 -33.27
CA SER A 117 -16.31 -3.73 -32.63
C SER A 117 -15.67 -2.40 -32.27
N LEU A 118 -15.83 -1.38 -33.14
CA LEU A 118 -15.29 -0.06 -32.90
C LEU A 118 -16.04 0.65 -31.75
N THR A 119 -17.36 0.63 -31.75
CA THR A 119 -18.18 1.24 -30.71
C THR A 119 -18.08 0.51 -29.39
N LEU A 120 -17.79 -0.80 -29.40
CA LEU A 120 -17.48 -1.57 -28.20
C LEU A 120 -16.17 -1.08 -27.54
N GLY A 121 -15.12 -0.82 -28.34
CA GLY A 121 -13.87 -0.24 -27.83
C GLY A 121 -14.10 1.12 -27.16
N TYR A 122 -14.87 1.99 -27.80
CA TYR A 122 -15.24 3.29 -27.19
C TYR A 122 -16.11 3.13 -25.94
N ALA A 123 -17.02 2.16 -25.90
CA ALA A 123 -17.86 1.89 -24.74
C ALA A 123 -17.04 1.42 -23.54
N ILE A 124 -16.04 0.56 -23.75
CA ILE A 124 -15.12 0.10 -22.72
C ILE A 124 -14.28 1.27 -22.18
N THR A 125 -13.70 2.08 -23.06
CA THR A 125 -12.90 3.25 -22.68
C THR A 125 -13.74 4.28 -21.91
N ALA A 126 -14.95 4.56 -22.37
CA ALA A 126 -15.88 5.46 -21.68
C ALA A 126 -16.25 4.92 -20.28
N SER A 127 -16.47 3.61 -20.17
CA SER A 127 -16.76 2.95 -18.89
C SER A 127 -15.57 3.09 -17.93
N ASP A 128 -14.35 2.86 -18.40
CA ASP A 128 -13.13 3.01 -17.58
C ASP A 128 -12.96 4.47 -17.13
N PHE A 129 -13.21 5.44 -18.01
CA PHE A 129 -13.12 6.85 -17.67
C PHE A 129 -14.11 7.26 -16.58
N ILE A 130 -15.37 6.79 -16.66
CA ILE A 130 -16.41 7.09 -15.67
C ILE A 130 -16.12 6.41 -14.32
N ILE A 131 -15.58 5.19 -14.34
CA ILE A 131 -15.29 4.39 -13.13
C ILE A 131 -13.96 4.82 -12.49
N SER A 132 -13.06 5.42 -13.25
CA SER A 132 -11.71 5.80 -12.81
C SER A 132 -11.65 6.60 -11.50
N PRO A 133 -12.49 7.62 -11.25
CA PRO A 133 -12.45 8.37 -10.00
C PRO A 133 -12.83 7.54 -8.76
N ALA A 134 -13.64 6.48 -8.96
CA ALA A 134 -14.12 5.62 -7.87
C ALA A 134 -13.18 4.45 -7.56
N THR A 135 -12.18 4.19 -8.41
CA THR A 135 -11.26 3.04 -8.25
C THR A 135 -9.81 3.48 -8.42
N PRO A 136 -9.06 3.73 -7.35
CA PRO A 136 -7.68 4.19 -7.42
C PRO A 136 -6.69 3.14 -7.96
N SER A 137 -7.11 1.87 -8.09
CA SER A 137 -6.28 0.77 -8.58
C SER A 137 -6.55 0.47 -10.05
N SER A 138 -5.56 0.68 -10.92
CA SER A 138 -5.62 0.35 -12.35
C SER A 138 -5.84 -1.14 -12.59
N THR A 139 -5.22 -2.00 -11.79
CA THR A 139 -5.38 -3.47 -11.88
C THR A 139 -6.80 -3.91 -11.53
N ALA A 140 -7.39 -3.32 -10.48
CA ALA A 140 -8.77 -3.64 -10.09
C ALA A 140 -9.78 -3.18 -11.16
N ARG A 141 -9.53 -2.05 -11.86
CA ARG A 141 -10.35 -1.59 -12.96
C ARG A 141 -10.29 -2.52 -14.17
N ALA A 142 -9.08 -2.88 -14.59
CA ALA A 142 -8.89 -3.79 -15.71
C ALA A 142 -9.61 -5.13 -15.47
N GLY A 143 -9.47 -5.73 -14.28
CA GLY A 143 -10.16 -6.96 -13.92
C GLY A 143 -11.68 -6.81 -13.81
N GLY A 144 -12.19 -5.64 -13.42
CA GLY A 144 -13.64 -5.39 -13.28
C GLY A 144 -14.38 -5.07 -14.57
N ILE A 145 -13.67 -4.68 -15.63
CA ILE A 145 -14.26 -4.29 -16.92
C ILE A 145 -14.05 -5.38 -17.97
N VAL A 146 -12.92 -6.10 -17.93
CA VAL A 146 -12.53 -7.06 -18.98
C VAL A 146 -12.89 -8.49 -18.61
N PHE A 147 -13.03 -8.84 -17.34
CA PHE A 147 -13.42 -10.14 -16.80
C PHE A 147 -14.68 -10.03 -15.97
#